data_0544978d6787a8ac52f270c3be24bc57
#
_entry.id   0544978d6787a8ac52f270c3be24bc57
#
_cell.length_a   1.000
_cell.length_b   1.000
_cell.length_c   1.000
_cell.angle_alpha   90.00
_cell.angle_beta   90.00
_cell.angle_gamma   90.00
#
_symmetry.space_group_name_H-M   'P 1'
#
loop_
_entity.id
_entity.type
_entity.pdbx_description
1 polymer ?
#
loop_
_entity_poly.entity_id
_entity_poly.type
_entity_poly.pdbx_seq_one_letter_code
_entity_poly.pdbx_strand_id
1 'polypeptide(L)'
;AVTSYGQLGRMTQFKDKSEGREFISAGLFTYPVLMAGDILLYQTDLVPIGDDQRQHLELARDVAERFNFRFGETFRVPEGVFPEVGGRVMDLQEPNKKMSTTLSSEQGAVYITDEPDAIRKKFRSAVTDSEREVRYDPEAKAGISNLLEIMSVATGRAVPELESEFASAGYGDFKSAVGESVVELLAPIQEKFRALRADERELQRLLALGAEKARRTAEPTLEAMYERMGFARSEAGKLFGAARPRGL
;
A
#
# COMPACT_ATOMS: atom_id res chain seq x y z
N ALA A 1 3.26 23.79 -9.11
CA ALA A 1 2.63 25.10 -9.34
C ALA A 1 1.29 25.25 -8.62
N VAL A 2 0.55 24.15 -8.38
CA VAL A 2 -0.80 24.18 -7.77
C VAL A 2 -0.84 23.64 -6.33
N THR A 3 0.26 23.21 -5.76
CA THR A 3 0.34 22.72 -4.37
C THR A 3 0.88 23.82 -3.46
N SER A 4 0.22 24.06 -2.33
CA SER A 4 0.61 25.09 -1.36
C SER A 4 1.62 24.53 -0.36
N TYR A 5 2.66 25.30 -0.03
CA TYR A 5 3.63 24.97 1.03
C TYR A 5 2.94 24.69 2.37
N GLY A 6 1.99 25.56 2.76
CA GLY A 6 1.25 25.39 4.02
C GLY A 6 0.35 24.14 4.05
N GLN A 7 -0.11 23.65 2.91
CA GLN A 7 -0.87 22.40 2.83
C GLN A 7 0.04 21.20 3.14
N LEU A 8 1.23 21.15 2.56
CA LEU A 8 2.20 20.10 2.83
C LEU A 8 2.67 20.10 4.29
N GLY A 9 2.92 21.30 4.86
CA GLY A 9 3.32 21.43 6.27
C GLY A 9 2.23 21.02 7.29
N ARG A 10 0.97 20.92 6.86
CA ARG A 10 -0.14 20.45 7.70
C ARG A 10 -0.41 18.95 7.57
N MET A 11 0.27 18.24 6.67
CA MET A 11 0.12 16.79 6.52
C MET A 11 0.50 16.07 7.82
N THR A 12 -0.40 15.22 8.30
CA THR A 12 -0.22 14.48 9.58
C THR A 12 1.06 13.66 9.54
N GLN A 13 1.27 12.88 8.48
CA GLN A 13 2.48 12.07 8.36
C GLN A 13 3.78 12.88 8.31
N PHE A 14 3.74 14.11 7.77
CA PHE A 14 4.91 15.00 7.81
C PHE A 14 5.20 15.41 9.24
N LYS A 15 4.19 15.84 10.00
CA LYS A 15 4.33 16.23 11.41
C LYS A 15 4.87 15.08 12.24
N ASP A 16 4.22 13.92 12.18
CA ASP A 16 4.57 12.74 12.97
C ASP A 16 6.00 12.25 12.70
N LYS A 17 6.40 12.24 11.41
CA LYS A 17 7.73 11.76 11.02
C LYS A 17 8.84 12.80 11.16
N SER A 18 8.51 14.08 11.28
CA SER A 18 9.50 15.16 11.47
C SER A 18 9.73 15.51 12.94
N GLU A 19 8.80 15.15 13.83
CA GLU A 19 8.89 15.45 15.24
C GLU A 19 10.15 14.87 15.88
N GLY A 20 10.88 15.70 16.61
CA GLY A 20 12.12 15.33 17.31
C GLY A 20 13.31 14.97 16.43
N ARG A 21 13.25 15.18 15.10
CA ARG A 21 14.37 14.91 14.19
C ARG A 21 15.21 16.17 13.95
N GLU A 22 16.52 16.04 14.09
CA GLU A 22 17.48 17.08 13.75
C GLU A 22 17.56 17.32 12.24
N PHE A 23 17.43 16.26 11.43
CA PHE A 23 17.44 16.33 9.98
C PHE A 23 16.11 15.88 9.39
N ILE A 24 15.49 16.78 8.62
CA ILE A 24 14.23 16.52 7.88
C ILE A 24 14.54 16.68 6.39
N SER A 25 14.44 15.58 5.64
CA SER A 25 14.70 15.61 4.20
C SER A 25 13.58 16.37 3.44
N ALA A 26 13.95 17.05 2.35
CA ALA A 26 12.96 17.63 1.44
C ALA A 26 12.01 16.57 0.87
N GLY A 27 12.51 15.34 0.66
CA GLY A 27 11.70 14.21 0.22
C GLY A 27 10.54 13.89 1.17
N LEU A 28 10.76 13.96 2.50
CA LEU A 28 9.68 13.77 3.47
C LEU A 28 8.59 14.84 3.36
N PHE A 29 8.95 16.05 2.98
CA PHE A 29 7.99 17.14 2.78
C PHE A 29 7.25 17.04 1.45
N THR A 30 7.90 16.57 0.38
CA THR A 30 7.38 16.64 -0.99
C THR A 30 6.79 15.32 -1.51
N TYR A 31 7.03 14.16 -0.87
CA TYR A 31 6.53 12.88 -1.38
C TYR A 31 5.00 12.81 -1.57
N PRO A 32 4.15 13.55 -0.79
CA PRO A 32 2.71 13.54 -1.06
C PRO A 32 2.35 14.13 -2.43
N VAL A 33 3.17 15.06 -2.92
CA VAL A 33 3.00 15.62 -4.28
C VAL A 33 3.43 14.62 -5.35
N LEU A 34 4.49 13.84 -5.10
CA LEU A 34 4.88 12.76 -5.99
C LEU A 34 3.77 11.70 -6.08
N MET A 35 3.20 11.29 -4.95
CA MET A 35 2.07 10.37 -4.93
C MET A 35 0.85 10.92 -5.68
N ALA A 36 0.55 12.22 -5.56
CA ALA A 36 -0.49 12.85 -6.36
C ALA A 36 -0.19 12.77 -7.87
N GLY A 37 1.07 12.96 -8.27
CA GLY A 37 1.52 12.77 -9.64
C GLY A 37 1.33 11.34 -10.14
N ASP A 38 1.69 10.34 -9.33
CA ASP A 38 1.54 8.92 -9.65
C ASP A 38 0.06 8.51 -9.86
N ILE A 39 -0.87 9.17 -9.19
CA ILE A 39 -2.31 8.95 -9.34
C ILE A 39 -2.84 9.68 -10.59
N LEU A 40 -2.55 10.98 -10.70
CA LEU A 40 -3.18 11.85 -11.68
C LEU A 40 -2.67 11.63 -13.11
N LEU A 41 -1.39 11.25 -13.29
CA LEU A 41 -0.81 10.95 -14.61
C LEU A 41 -1.55 9.84 -15.36
N TYR A 42 -2.15 8.90 -14.64
CA TYR A 42 -2.87 7.76 -15.21
C TYR A 42 -4.38 7.99 -15.35
N GLN A 43 -4.88 9.20 -15.08
CA GLN A 43 -6.32 9.50 -15.14
C GLN A 43 -7.14 8.53 -14.30
N THR A 44 -6.65 8.23 -13.09
CA THR A 44 -7.20 7.22 -12.21
C THR A 44 -8.58 7.62 -11.72
N ASP A 45 -9.57 6.73 -11.86
CA ASP A 45 -10.93 6.94 -11.36
C ASP A 45 -11.02 6.52 -9.88
N LEU A 46 -10.51 5.32 -9.54
CA LEU A 46 -10.63 4.72 -8.21
C LEU A 46 -9.26 4.38 -7.63
N VAL A 47 -9.02 4.77 -6.39
CA VAL A 47 -7.77 4.49 -5.66
C VAL A 47 -8.06 3.67 -4.42
N PRO A 48 -7.75 2.35 -4.42
CA PRO A 48 -7.83 1.54 -3.21
C PRO A 48 -6.72 1.96 -2.23
N ILE A 49 -7.13 2.43 -1.05
CA ILE A 49 -6.21 2.92 -0.02
C ILE A 49 -6.63 2.49 1.39
N GLY A 50 -5.66 2.35 2.28
CA GLY A 50 -5.90 2.28 3.71
C GLY A 50 -6.19 3.66 4.32
N ASP A 51 -6.72 3.66 5.53
CA ASP A 51 -7.13 4.89 6.23
C ASP A 51 -6.00 5.91 6.42
N ASP A 52 -4.78 5.45 6.59
CA ASP A 52 -3.59 6.30 6.74
C ASP A 52 -3.23 7.07 5.46
N GLN A 53 -3.80 6.72 4.32
CA GLN A 53 -3.57 7.39 3.03
C GLN A 53 -4.70 8.36 2.62
N ARG A 54 -5.78 8.48 3.42
CA ARG A 54 -6.90 9.39 3.11
C ARG A 54 -6.43 10.81 2.81
N GLN A 55 -5.58 11.36 3.68
CA GLN A 55 -5.09 12.73 3.54
C GLN A 55 -4.23 12.94 2.28
N HIS A 56 -3.49 11.91 1.86
CA HIS A 56 -2.73 11.96 0.62
C HIS A 56 -3.63 11.95 -0.62
N LEU A 57 -4.69 11.15 -0.59
CA LEU A 57 -5.68 11.15 -1.67
C LEU A 57 -6.43 12.48 -1.76
N GLU A 58 -6.83 13.06 -0.63
CA GLU A 58 -7.44 14.40 -0.62
C GLU A 58 -6.50 15.46 -1.19
N LEU A 59 -5.19 15.37 -0.92
CA LEU A 59 -4.21 16.25 -1.57
C LEU A 59 -4.21 16.06 -3.09
N ALA A 60 -4.27 14.82 -3.59
CA ALA A 60 -4.31 14.54 -5.02
C ALA A 60 -5.58 15.12 -5.66
N ARG A 61 -6.74 14.97 -5.02
CA ARG A 61 -8.01 15.56 -5.43
C ARG A 61 -7.93 17.10 -5.49
N ASP A 62 -7.47 17.72 -4.43
CA ASP A 62 -7.24 19.17 -4.35
C ASP A 62 -6.31 19.68 -5.46
N VAL A 63 -5.27 18.93 -5.79
CA VAL A 63 -4.33 19.26 -6.88
C VAL A 63 -5.03 19.19 -8.23
N ALA A 64 -5.81 18.13 -8.48
CA ALA A 64 -6.58 17.95 -9.70
C ALA A 64 -7.60 19.08 -9.90
N GLU A 65 -8.42 19.36 -8.89
CA GLU A 65 -9.44 20.39 -8.93
C GLU A 65 -8.84 21.79 -9.17
N ARG A 66 -7.77 22.15 -8.44
CA ARG A 66 -7.08 23.44 -8.63
C ARG A 66 -6.42 23.57 -9.99
N PHE A 67 -5.87 22.48 -10.50
CA PHE A 67 -5.28 22.48 -11.84
C PHE A 67 -6.38 22.68 -12.89
N ASN A 68 -7.46 21.91 -12.82
CA ASN A 68 -8.60 21.98 -13.72
C ASN A 68 -9.23 23.37 -13.72
N PHE A 69 -9.43 23.94 -12.54
CA PHE A 69 -9.96 25.30 -12.40
C PHE A 69 -9.06 26.38 -13.04
N ARG A 70 -7.73 26.24 -12.86
CA ARG A 70 -6.78 27.28 -13.29
C ARG A 70 -6.39 27.17 -14.76
N PHE A 71 -6.27 25.96 -15.27
CA PHE A 71 -5.70 25.66 -16.59
C PHE A 71 -6.67 24.95 -17.54
N GLY A 72 -7.88 24.66 -17.09
CA GLY A 72 -8.89 23.89 -17.83
C GLY A 72 -8.85 22.40 -17.51
N GLU A 73 -9.97 21.72 -17.75
CA GLU A 73 -10.16 20.32 -17.42
C GLU A 73 -9.08 19.42 -18.04
N THR A 74 -8.26 18.85 -17.19
CA THR A 74 -7.09 18.03 -17.57
C THR A 74 -7.08 16.70 -16.83
N PHE A 75 -7.32 16.72 -15.52
CA PHE A 75 -7.28 15.55 -14.65
C PHE A 75 -8.68 15.07 -14.26
N ARG A 76 -8.87 13.77 -14.22
CA ARG A 76 -9.97 13.18 -13.47
C ARG A 76 -9.71 13.36 -11.98
N VAL A 77 -10.74 13.68 -11.22
CA VAL A 77 -10.67 13.76 -9.76
C VAL A 77 -10.90 12.35 -9.21
N PRO A 78 -9.88 11.72 -8.61
CA PRO A 78 -9.99 10.32 -8.19
C PRO A 78 -10.90 10.16 -6.96
N GLU A 79 -11.52 8.99 -6.83
CA GLU A 79 -12.28 8.59 -5.65
C GLU A 79 -11.53 7.52 -4.85
N GLY A 80 -11.66 7.55 -3.50
CA GLY A 80 -11.07 6.56 -2.62
C GLY A 80 -11.95 5.33 -2.46
N VAL A 81 -11.36 4.14 -2.58
CA VAL A 81 -12.00 2.88 -2.22
C VAL A 81 -11.36 2.37 -0.94
N PHE A 82 -12.17 2.22 0.10
CA PHE A 82 -11.73 1.80 1.41
C PHE A 82 -12.22 0.38 1.68
N PRO A 83 -11.32 -0.57 1.97
CA PRO A 83 -11.73 -1.93 2.28
C PRO A 83 -12.50 -1.95 3.62
N GLU A 84 -13.57 -2.73 3.68
CA GLU A 84 -14.36 -2.91 4.90
C GLU A 84 -13.61 -3.77 5.94
N VAL A 85 -12.79 -4.70 5.48
CA VAL A 85 -11.98 -5.60 6.32
C VAL A 85 -10.53 -5.57 5.84
N GLY A 86 -9.58 -5.68 6.78
CA GLY A 86 -8.15 -5.72 6.45
C GLY A 86 -7.55 -4.38 6.00
N GLY A 87 -8.27 -3.29 6.13
CA GLY A 87 -7.74 -1.94 5.83
C GLY A 87 -6.55 -1.55 6.70
N ARG A 88 -6.37 -2.21 7.84
CA ARG A 88 -5.26 -2.01 8.77
C ARG A 88 -4.90 -3.31 9.48
N VAL A 89 -3.86 -3.99 9.01
CA VAL A 89 -3.32 -5.19 9.68
C VAL A 89 -2.45 -4.76 10.85
N MET A 90 -2.67 -5.34 12.02
CA MET A 90 -1.94 -5.03 13.23
C MET A 90 -0.77 -5.99 13.45
N ASP A 91 0.22 -5.54 14.21
CA ASP A 91 1.40 -6.32 14.59
C ASP A 91 1.02 -7.54 15.42
N LEU A 92 1.64 -8.69 15.17
CA LEU A 92 1.30 -9.94 15.85
C LEU A 92 1.75 -9.97 17.31
N GLN A 93 2.73 -9.16 17.70
CA GLN A 93 3.24 -9.08 19.07
C GLN A 93 2.67 -7.88 19.82
N GLU A 94 2.32 -6.81 19.10
CA GLU A 94 1.74 -5.58 19.65
C GLU A 94 0.42 -5.24 18.92
N PRO A 95 -0.67 -5.97 19.18
CA PRO A 95 -1.90 -5.87 18.37
C PRO A 95 -2.62 -4.51 18.41
N ASN A 96 -2.14 -3.59 19.21
CA ASN A 96 -2.58 -2.19 19.22
C ASN A 96 -1.75 -1.29 18.28
N LYS A 97 -0.69 -1.83 17.67
CA LYS A 97 0.16 -1.11 16.71
C LYS A 97 -0.01 -1.68 15.31
N LYS A 98 0.06 -0.82 14.30
CA LYS A 98 0.04 -1.26 12.90
C LYS A 98 1.27 -2.10 12.59
N MET A 99 1.10 -3.25 11.90
CA MET A 99 2.21 -4.03 11.35
C MET A 99 3.05 -3.15 10.40
N SER A 100 4.35 -3.16 10.61
CA SER A 100 5.27 -2.28 9.89
C SER A 100 6.55 -3.03 9.50
N THR A 101 7.02 -2.81 8.29
CA THR A 101 8.30 -3.36 7.82
C THR A 101 9.53 -2.76 8.51
N THR A 102 9.38 -1.61 9.17
CA THR A 102 10.49 -0.85 9.77
C THR A 102 10.41 -0.74 11.30
N LEU A 103 9.24 -0.94 11.89
CA LEU A 103 9.00 -0.73 13.31
C LEU A 103 8.60 -2.02 14.05
N SER A 104 8.03 -2.99 13.36
CA SER A 104 7.68 -4.28 13.95
C SER A 104 8.93 -5.11 14.26
N SER A 105 8.86 -5.92 15.31
CA SER A 105 9.85 -6.98 15.56
C SER A 105 9.78 -8.05 14.46
N GLU A 106 10.81 -8.88 14.36
CA GLU A 106 10.82 -10.03 13.42
C GLU A 106 9.61 -10.96 13.62
N GLN A 107 9.15 -11.12 14.87
CA GLN A 107 7.99 -11.93 15.20
C GLN A 107 6.65 -11.19 15.01
N GLY A 108 6.67 -9.87 14.99
CA GLY A 108 5.47 -9.02 14.88
C GLY A 108 4.99 -8.82 13.45
N ALA A 109 5.85 -9.01 12.45
CA ALA A 109 5.51 -8.83 11.04
C ALA A 109 5.69 -10.11 10.23
N VAL A 110 4.78 -10.35 9.29
CA VAL A 110 4.87 -11.43 8.29
C VAL A 110 5.27 -10.82 6.95
N TYR A 111 6.34 -11.37 6.38
CA TYR A 111 6.84 -10.96 5.07
C TYR A 111 6.41 -11.96 4.00
N ILE A 112 6.16 -11.50 2.79
CA ILE A 112 5.85 -12.36 1.63
C ILE A 112 6.97 -13.39 1.38
N THR A 113 8.20 -13.05 1.76
CA THR A 113 9.38 -13.92 1.59
C THR A 113 9.64 -14.85 2.77
N ASP A 114 8.82 -14.81 3.81
CA ASP A 114 8.99 -15.72 4.96
C ASP A 114 8.70 -17.17 4.53
N GLU A 115 9.53 -18.10 4.99
CA GLU A 115 9.29 -19.53 4.77
C GLU A 115 8.03 -19.99 5.51
N PRO A 116 7.28 -20.99 4.99
CA PRO A 116 6.02 -21.44 5.58
C PRO A 116 6.08 -21.75 7.07
N ASP A 117 7.16 -22.38 7.53
CA ASP A 117 7.34 -22.71 8.94
C ASP A 117 7.59 -21.48 9.82
N ALA A 118 8.24 -20.46 9.28
CA ALA A 118 8.41 -19.18 9.97
C ALA A 118 7.05 -18.47 10.12
N ILE A 119 6.21 -18.47 9.07
CA ILE A 119 4.86 -17.91 9.11
C ILE A 119 4.04 -18.62 10.19
N ARG A 120 3.98 -19.96 10.17
CA ARG A 120 3.28 -20.76 11.18
C ARG A 120 3.75 -20.46 12.60
N LYS A 121 5.05 -20.31 12.80
CA LYS A 121 5.63 -19.97 14.10
C LYS A 121 5.22 -18.60 14.57
N LYS A 122 5.23 -17.58 13.69
CA LYS A 122 4.82 -16.21 14.00
C LYS A 122 3.36 -16.17 14.46
N PHE A 123 2.44 -16.83 13.74
CA PHE A 123 1.04 -16.90 14.14
C PHE A 123 0.81 -17.65 15.45
N ARG A 124 1.48 -18.77 15.68
CA ARG A 124 1.41 -19.50 16.95
C ARG A 124 1.85 -18.66 18.14
N SER A 125 2.85 -17.79 17.96
CA SER A 125 3.35 -16.90 19.01
C SER A 125 2.66 -15.55 19.08
N ALA A 126 1.67 -15.27 18.21
CA ALA A 126 0.95 -14.01 18.21
C ALA A 126 0.31 -13.74 19.60
N VAL A 127 0.40 -12.49 20.05
CA VAL A 127 -0.14 -12.07 21.34
C VAL A 127 -1.66 -11.97 21.26
N THR A 128 -2.32 -12.58 22.25
CA THR A 128 -3.78 -12.57 22.44
C THR A 128 -4.08 -12.34 23.91
N ASP A 129 -5.35 -12.06 24.23
CA ASP A 129 -5.84 -11.98 25.62
C ASP A 129 -5.72 -13.33 26.36
N SER A 130 -6.07 -13.35 27.65
CA SER A 130 -6.00 -14.54 28.51
C SER A 130 -7.29 -15.38 28.50
N GLU A 131 -8.29 -15.00 27.71
CA GLU A 131 -9.53 -15.77 27.55
C GLU A 131 -9.35 -16.94 26.58
N ARG A 132 -10.44 -17.62 26.22
CA ARG A 132 -10.41 -18.75 25.27
C ARG A 132 -11.40 -18.59 24.11
N GLU A 133 -12.27 -17.59 24.22
CA GLU A 133 -13.34 -17.35 23.23
C GLU A 133 -12.81 -16.60 22.00
N VAL A 134 -12.94 -17.20 20.84
CA VAL A 134 -12.66 -16.54 19.56
C VAL A 134 -13.84 -15.65 19.21
N ARG A 135 -13.73 -14.35 19.50
CA ARG A 135 -14.77 -13.34 19.30
C ARG A 135 -14.15 -12.04 18.80
N TYR A 136 -14.81 -11.42 17.86
CA TYR A 136 -14.39 -10.13 17.31
C TYR A 136 -14.77 -8.99 18.26
N ASP A 137 -13.77 -8.39 18.85
CA ASP A 137 -13.90 -7.24 19.75
C ASP A 137 -12.57 -6.47 19.74
N PRO A 138 -12.41 -5.50 18.86
CA PRO A 138 -11.12 -4.79 18.70
C PRO A 138 -10.65 -4.06 19.98
N GLU A 139 -11.56 -3.71 20.88
CA GLU A 139 -11.20 -3.02 22.13
C GLU A 139 -10.74 -4.01 23.21
N ALA A 140 -11.50 -5.07 23.44
CA ALA A 140 -11.19 -6.03 24.50
C ALA A 140 -10.28 -7.18 24.02
N LYS A 141 -10.33 -7.54 22.74
CA LYS A 141 -9.67 -8.69 22.15
C LYS A 141 -8.85 -8.30 20.88
N ALA A 142 -8.05 -7.25 20.96
CA ALA A 142 -7.33 -6.70 19.83
C ALA A 142 -6.53 -7.77 19.06
N GLY A 143 -5.85 -8.70 19.76
CA GLY A 143 -5.06 -9.78 19.11
C GLY A 143 -5.94 -10.77 18.35
N ILE A 144 -7.03 -11.23 18.94
CA ILE A 144 -7.97 -12.17 18.29
C ILE A 144 -8.69 -11.50 17.13
N SER A 145 -9.12 -10.25 17.30
CA SER A 145 -9.77 -9.47 16.24
C SER A 145 -8.86 -9.28 15.04
N ASN A 146 -7.57 -8.95 15.26
CA ASN A 146 -6.59 -8.86 14.17
C ASN A 146 -6.40 -10.21 13.46
N LEU A 147 -6.34 -11.32 14.19
CA LEU A 147 -6.21 -12.65 13.58
C LEU A 147 -7.46 -13.04 12.78
N LEU A 148 -8.66 -12.69 13.24
CA LEU A 148 -9.91 -12.89 12.50
C LEU A 148 -9.94 -12.07 11.19
N GLU A 149 -9.50 -10.82 11.22
CA GLU A 149 -9.40 -9.99 10.02
C GLU A 149 -8.37 -10.55 9.02
N ILE A 150 -7.19 -10.98 9.51
CA ILE A 150 -6.19 -11.60 8.66
C ILE A 150 -6.74 -12.87 8.00
N MET A 151 -7.42 -13.74 8.76
CA MET A 151 -8.01 -14.95 8.22
C MET A 151 -9.15 -14.66 7.24
N SER A 152 -9.97 -13.66 7.53
CA SER A 152 -11.03 -13.19 6.62
C SER A 152 -10.46 -12.78 5.27
N VAL A 153 -9.40 -11.96 5.27
CA VAL A 153 -8.71 -11.55 4.04
C VAL A 153 -8.06 -12.74 3.32
N ALA A 154 -7.43 -13.65 4.07
CA ALA A 154 -6.73 -14.80 3.49
C ALA A 154 -7.70 -15.80 2.83
N THR A 155 -8.88 -16.00 3.42
CA THR A 155 -9.86 -17.01 2.97
C THR A 155 -11.02 -16.45 2.15
N GLY A 156 -11.21 -15.11 2.15
CA GLY A 156 -12.40 -14.47 1.57
C GLY A 156 -13.70 -14.68 2.36
N ARG A 157 -13.62 -15.21 3.59
CA ARG A 157 -14.79 -15.52 4.43
C ARG A 157 -15.09 -14.37 5.39
N ALA A 158 -16.36 -14.17 5.71
CA ALA A 158 -16.78 -13.10 6.62
C ALA A 158 -16.36 -13.39 8.07
N VAL A 159 -15.98 -12.35 8.83
CA VAL A 159 -15.57 -12.47 10.23
C VAL A 159 -16.62 -13.22 11.09
N PRO A 160 -17.95 -12.93 11.00
CA PRO A 160 -18.95 -13.66 11.80
C PRO A 160 -19.03 -15.16 11.50
N GLU A 161 -18.72 -15.56 10.27
CA GLU A 161 -18.67 -16.97 9.86
C GLU A 161 -17.48 -17.67 10.54
N LEU A 162 -16.31 -17.01 10.56
CA LEU A 162 -15.11 -17.50 11.23
C LEU A 162 -15.29 -17.59 12.74
N GLU A 163 -15.93 -16.59 13.37
CA GLU A 163 -16.27 -16.62 14.80
C GLU A 163 -17.11 -17.85 15.13
N SER A 164 -18.15 -18.12 14.32
CA SER A 164 -19.05 -19.26 14.52
C SER A 164 -18.31 -20.60 14.40
N GLU A 165 -17.38 -20.73 13.45
CA GLU A 165 -16.60 -21.94 13.23
C GLU A 165 -15.64 -22.20 14.39
N PHE A 166 -14.98 -21.16 14.88
CA PHE A 166 -13.97 -21.28 15.94
C PHE A 166 -14.54 -21.02 17.35
N ALA A 167 -15.86 -20.88 17.53
CA ALA A 167 -16.48 -20.59 18.81
C ALA A 167 -16.12 -21.58 19.93
N SER A 168 -15.91 -22.86 19.59
CA SER A 168 -15.49 -23.91 20.54
C SER A 168 -14.01 -24.27 20.47
N ALA A 169 -13.25 -23.64 19.56
CA ALA A 169 -11.82 -23.92 19.40
C ALA A 169 -10.99 -23.14 20.43
N GLY A 170 -9.88 -23.74 20.86
CA GLY A 170 -8.89 -23.03 21.67
C GLY A 170 -8.06 -22.05 20.81
N TYR A 171 -7.46 -21.05 21.44
CA TYR A 171 -6.60 -20.09 20.74
C TYR A 171 -5.43 -20.73 19.97
N GLY A 172 -4.90 -21.87 20.48
CA GLY A 172 -3.84 -22.61 19.78
C GLY A 172 -4.27 -23.15 18.44
N ASP A 173 -5.45 -23.76 18.38
CA ASP A 173 -6.02 -24.31 17.14
C ASP A 173 -6.39 -23.19 16.16
N PHE A 174 -7.03 -22.12 16.67
CA PHE A 174 -7.36 -20.94 15.87
C PHE A 174 -6.11 -20.28 15.26
N LYS A 175 -5.08 -20.00 16.08
CA LYS A 175 -3.80 -19.43 15.59
C LYS A 175 -3.14 -20.30 14.55
N SER A 176 -3.21 -21.63 14.72
CA SER A 176 -2.65 -22.57 13.74
C SER A 176 -3.43 -22.53 12.43
N ALA A 177 -4.75 -22.46 12.47
CA ALA A 177 -5.59 -22.34 11.28
C ALA A 177 -5.35 -21.01 10.55
N VAL A 178 -5.22 -19.88 11.27
CA VAL A 178 -4.86 -18.59 10.67
C VAL A 178 -3.50 -18.66 9.98
N GLY A 179 -2.50 -19.24 10.64
CA GLY A 179 -1.16 -19.40 10.06
C GLY A 179 -1.18 -20.24 8.78
N GLU A 180 -1.97 -21.30 8.74
CA GLU A 180 -2.10 -22.15 7.56
C GLU A 180 -2.82 -21.40 6.42
N SER A 181 -3.91 -20.68 6.69
CA SER A 181 -4.62 -19.89 5.67
C SER A 181 -3.72 -18.83 5.02
N VAL A 182 -2.81 -18.22 5.80
CA VAL A 182 -1.84 -17.25 5.28
C VAL A 182 -0.74 -17.95 4.44
N VAL A 183 -0.28 -19.13 4.86
CA VAL A 183 0.66 -19.94 4.07
C VAL A 183 0.03 -20.32 2.72
N GLU A 184 -1.21 -20.78 2.70
CA GLU A 184 -1.93 -21.11 1.47
C GLU A 184 -2.11 -19.89 0.55
N LEU A 185 -2.48 -18.73 1.11
CA LEU A 185 -2.59 -17.48 0.35
C LEU A 185 -1.26 -17.08 -0.30
N LEU A 186 -0.16 -17.19 0.44
CA LEU A 186 1.15 -16.72 -0.01
C LEU A 186 1.87 -17.73 -0.93
N ALA A 187 1.55 -19.02 -0.87
CA ALA A 187 2.23 -20.05 -1.63
C ALA A 187 2.34 -19.77 -3.14
N PRO A 188 1.25 -19.44 -3.87
CA PRO A 188 1.32 -19.15 -5.30
C PRO A 188 2.11 -17.87 -5.61
N ILE A 189 2.07 -16.89 -4.69
CA ILE A 189 2.83 -15.64 -4.82
C ILE A 189 4.33 -15.93 -4.67
N GLN A 190 4.71 -16.74 -3.68
CA GLN A 190 6.09 -17.14 -3.42
C GLN A 190 6.67 -17.99 -4.56
N GLU A 191 5.87 -18.91 -5.11
CA GLU A 191 6.29 -19.71 -6.27
C GLU A 191 6.62 -18.82 -7.47
N LYS A 192 5.73 -17.88 -7.80
CA LYS A 192 5.94 -16.94 -8.89
C LYS A 192 7.12 -15.99 -8.63
N PHE A 193 7.28 -15.54 -7.39
CA PHE A 193 8.41 -14.73 -6.97
C PHE A 193 9.73 -15.47 -7.19
N ARG A 194 9.84 -16.73 -6.74
CA ARG A 194 11.06 -17.56 -6.93
C ARG A 194 11.36 -17.77 -8.40
N ALA A 195 10.34 -18.09 -9.22
CA ALA A 195 10.50 -18.27 -10.66
C ALA A 195 11.04 -17.01 -11.36
N LEU A 196 10.45 -15.84 -11.06
CA LEU A 196 10.90 -14.57 -11.64
C LEU A 196 12.30 -14.14 -11.13
N ARG A 197 12.62 -14.41 -9.87
CA ARG A 197 13.95 -14.13 -9.32
C ARG A 197 15.04 -15.01 -9.91
N ALA A 198 14.71 -16.21 -10.33
CA ALA A 198 15.65 -17.13 -10.97
C ALA A 198 15.94 -16.78 -12.45
N ASP A 199 15.06 -16.03 -13.11
CA ASP A 199 15.21 -15.59 -14.50
C ASP A 199 15.27 -14.07 -14.61
N GLU A 200 16.46 -13.52 -14.43
CA GLU A 200 16.69 -12.07 -14.49
C GLU A 200 16.34 -11.48 -15.88
N ARG A 201 16.53 -12.22 -16.96
CA ARG A 201 16.20 -11.73 -18.32
C ARG A 201 14.70 -11.57 -18.47
N GLU A 202 13.91 -12.55 -18.02
CA GLU A 202 12.46 -12.48 -18.07
C GLU A 202 11.96 -11.35 -17.15
N LEU A 203 12.53 -11.20 -15.95
CA LEU A 203 12.19 -10.10 -15.06
C LEU A 203 12.44 -8.74 -15.73
N GLN A 204 13.61 -8.52 -16.34
CA GLN A 204 13.92 -7.29 -17.06
C GLN A 204 12.99 -7.05 -18.24
N ARG A 205 12.63 -8.10 -18.98
CA ARG A 205 11.66 -8.03 -20.10
C ARG A 205 10.28 -7.58 -19.61
N LEU A 206 9.79 -8.16 -18.52
CA LEU A 206 8.50 -7.81 -17.93
C LEU A 206 8.48 -6.36 -17.40
N LEU A 207 9.56 -5.93 -16.76
CA LEU A 207 9.71 -4.54 -16.29
C LEU A 207 9.72 -3.56 -17.46
N ALA A 208 10.42 -3.87 -18.56
CA ALA A 208 10.44 -3.03 -19.74
C ALA A 208 9.05 -2.91 -20.41
N LEU A 209 8.32 -4.02 -20.51
CA LEU A 209 6.94 -4.02 -21.04
C LEU A 209 6.00 -3.21 -20.12
N GLY A 210 6.15 -3.37 -18.82
CA GLY A 210 5.38 -2.59 -17.83
C GLY A 210 5.66 -1.09 -17.95
N ALA A 211 6.92 -0.70 -18.04
CA ALA A 211 7.34 0.68 -18.23
C ALA A 211 6.80 1.29 -19.52
N GLU A 212 6.81 0.53 -20.63
CA GLU A 212 6.26 0.98 -21.91
C GLU A 212 4.74 1.17 -21.84
N LYS A 213 4.03 0.24 -21.21
CA LYS A 213 2.58 0.36 -20.98
C LYS A 213 2.25 1.59 -20.13
N ALA A 214 2.99 1.78 -19.02
CA ALA A 214 2.81 2.93 -18.14
C ALA A 214 3.05 4.26 -18.87
N ARG A 215 4.13 4.35 -19.66
CA ARG A 215 4.46 5.53 -20.46
C ARG A 215 3.35 5.88 -21.44
N ARG A 216 2.85 4.93 -22.20
CA ARG A 216 1.75 5.16 -23.17
C ARG A 216 0.48 5.69 -22.51
N THR A 217 0.22 5.33 -21.26
CA THR A 217 -0.93 5.84 -20.49
C THR A 217 -0.67 7.23 -19.95
N ALA A 218 0.53 7.51 -19.47
CA ALA A 218 0.89 8.76 -18.83
C ALA A 218 1.20 9.91 -19.80
N GLU A 219 1.83 9.63 -20.94
CA GLU A 219 2.27 10.65 -21.91
C GLU A 219 1.14 11.60 -22.37
N PRO A 220 -0.06 11.11 -22.75
CA PRO A 220 -1.14 12.00 -23.17
C PRO A 220 -1.57 13.01 -22.09
N THR A 221 -1.59 12.56 -20.84
CA THR A 221 -1.93 13.42 -19.69
C THR A 221 -0.84 14.45 -19.45
N LEU A 222 0.42 14.04 -19.50
CA LEU A 222 1.58 14.93 -19.34
C LEU A 222 1.62 15.98 -20.46
N GLU A 223 1.37 15.58 -21.68
CA GLU A 223 1.32 16.51 -22.84
C GLU A 223 0.20 17.55 -22.68
N ALA A 224 -1.00 17.11 -22.34
CA ALA A 224 -2.12 18.00 -22.12
C ALA A 224 -1.85 18.99 -20.97
N MET A 225 -1.19 18.53 -19.90
CA MET A 225 -0.78 19.37 -18.78
C MET A 225 0.21 20.45 -19.22
N TYR A 226 1.26 20.09 -19.97
CA TYR A 226 2.24 21.07 -20.47
C TYR A 226 1.63 22.09 -21.43
N GLU A 227 0.80 21.62 -22.37
CA GLU A 227 0.11 22.49 -23.32
C GLU A 227 -0.75 23.55 -22.62
N ARG A 228 -1.56 23.12 -21.64
CA ARG A 228 -2.46 24.02 -20.90
C ARG A 228 -1.73 24.97 -19.98
N MET A 229 -0.56 24.59 -19.48
CA MET A 229 0.31 25.49 -18.70
C MET A 229 1.11 26.45 -19.58
N GLY A 230 1.07 26.33 -20.90
CA GLY A 230 1.79 27.18 -21.84
C GLY A 230 3.29 26.86 -21.95
N PHE A 231 3.73 25.65 -21.58
CA PHE A 231 5.10 25.23 -21.82
C PHE A 231 5.34 24.94 -23.30
N ALA A 232 6.37 25.56 -23.87
CA ALA A 232 6.76 25.30 -25.25
C ALA A 232 7.23 23.85 -25.42
N ARG A 233 6.73 23.16 -26.45
CA ARG A 233 7.30 21.88 -26.87
C ARG A 233 8.68 22.16 -27.48
N SER A 234 9.71 21.44 -27.08
CA SER A 234 10.93 21.42 -27.85
C SER A 234 10.65 20.73 -29.17
N GLU A 235 11.17 21.24 -30.29
CA GLU A 235 11.04 20.61 -31.63
C GLU A 235 11.57 19.16 -31.67
N ALA A 236 12.33 18.74 -30.67
CA ALA A 236 12.85 17.39 -30.53
C ALA A 236 11.81 16.34 -30.09
N GLY A 237 10.54 16.68 -29.84
CA GLY A 237 9.42 15.72 -29.65
C GLY A 237 9.59 14.64 -28.58
N LYS A 238 10.63 14.70 -27.75
CA LYS A 238 10.96 13.69 -26.75
C LYS A 238 11.45 14.36 -25.48
N LEU A 239 10.55 14.59 -24.54
CA LEU A 239 10.90 15.11 -23.21
C LEU A 239 11.79 14.12 -22.41
N PHE A 240 11.80 12.87 -22.78
CA PHE A 240 12.76 11.87 -22.31
C PHE A 240 13.20 11.03 -23.49
N GLY A 241 14.36 11.42 -24.04
CA GLY A 241 15.05 10.56 -24.99
C GLY A 241 15.18 9.17 -24.40
N ALA A 242 14.85 8.15 -25.19
CA ALA A 242 15.16 6.78 -24.86
C ALA A 242 16.66 6.73 -24.47
N ALA A 243 16.95 6.59 -23.20
CA ALA A 243 18.28 6.21 -22.76
C ALA A 243 18.52 4.84 -23.37
N ARG A 244 19.27 4.81 -24.47
CA ARG A 244 19.82 3.54 -24.99
C ARG A 244 20.61 2.94 -23.84
N PRO A 245 20.37 1.68 -23.44
CA PRO A 245 21.25 1.02 -22.52
C PRO A 245 22.64 1.05 -23.16
N ARG A 246 23.57 1.74 -22.51
CA ARG A 246 24.99 1.61 -22.85
C ARG A 246 25.34 0.18 -22.50
N GLY A 247 25.78 -0.57 -23.49
CA GLY A 247 26.15 -1.95 -23.34
C GLY A 247 27.14 -2.16 -22.18
N LEU A 248 26.85 -3.19 -21.42
CA LEU A 248 27.80 -4.02 -20.71
C LEU A 248 27.86 -5.37 -21.40
#